data_3ca1fbd63a9e56dda0386a9cf11a15a9
#
_entry.id   3ca1fbd63a9e56dda0386a9cf11a15a9
#
_cell.length_a   1.000
_cell.length_b   1.000
_cell.length_c   1.000
_cell.angle_alpha   90.00
_cell.angle_beta   90.00
_cell.angle_gamma   90.00
#
_symmetry.space_group_name_H-M   'P 1'
#
loop_
_entity.id
_entity.type
_entity.pdbx_description
1 polymer ?
#
loop_
_entity_poly.entity_id
_entity_poly.type
_entity_poly.pdbx_seq_one_letter_code
_entity_poly.pdbx_strand_id
1 'polypeptide(L)'
;SGSGSGSGSSSGSSSGSGSGSGSGSGSRSGSGSESGSDSEGGGPRLFKGGGDGLGGVVAPELDEYLDGPDSDDSEEANDMLLRESDRLVLACKNDGDYSTLEAVVFEEDVSGASSGNAYVHHEMVLPAFPLAVEWLDFSPEGPSACANLCAVGTTEPVVEVFDADDPAAVEPEISLEGHSDAVLGLAWNAEYRNVLASASADGHVLVWDLGRGGPTARFEDLHADKVQDVAWCSGQPHILLSGGFDQRVTVTDVRSGAALVRCRVGADVECVTWDPSGAHGFLASAEDGSVAYFDGRKVEGAGKKAKPVWRVRAHRKAATGLALAAGVPGLMA
;
A
#
# COMPACT_ATOMS: atom_id res chain seq x y z
N SER A 1 -37.02 -37.31 -45.72
CA SER A 1 -37.18 -38.77 -45.43
C SER A 1 -36.05 -39.20 -44.46
N GLY A 2 -36.44 -39.82 -43.31
CA GLY A 2 -35.60 -40.52 -42.35
C GLY A 2 -35.37 -39.76 -41.11
N SER A 3 -36.14 -39.64 -40.11
CA SER A 3 -36.65 -40.39 -38.96
C SER A 3 -35.62 -41.32 -38.29
N GLY A 4 -35.27 -41.01 -37.05
CA GLY A 4 -34.46 -41.84 -36.17
C GLY A 4 -34.48 -41.30 -34.74
N SER A 5 -35.47 -41.77 -33.99
CA SER A 5 -35.63 -41.58 -32.53
C SER A 5 -34.79 -42.63 -31.76
N GLY A 6 -34.20 -42.22 -30.66
CA GLY A 6 -33.51 -43.09 -29.72
C GLY A 6 -33.51 -42.52 -28.31
N SER A 7 -34.49 -42.94 -27.52
CA SER A 7 -34.62 -42.73 -26.09
C SER A 7 -33.77 -43.74 -25.31
N GLY A 8 -33.09 -43.28 -24.24
CA GLY A 8 -32.39 -44.15 -23.30
C GLY A 8 -32.29 -43.49 -21.92
N SER A 9 -33.27 -43.81 -21.10
CA SER A 9 -33.30 -43.55 -19.66
C SER A 9 -32.58 -44.65 -18.90
N SER A 10 -31.72 -44.30 -17.95
CA SER A 10 -31.42 -45.19 -16.81
C SER A 10 -31.08 -44.39 -15.55
N SER A 11 -31.94 -44.52 -14.60
CA SER A 11 -31.91 -44.18 -13.21
C SER A 11 -30.89 -45.03 -12.42
N GLY A 12 -30.16 -44.43 -11.49
CA GLY A 12 -29.31 -45.10 -10.52
C GLY A 12 -29.21 -44.30 -9.24
N SER A 13 -30.10 -44.59 -8.34
CA SER A 13 -30.08 -44.16 -6.94
C SER A 13 -29.21 -45.09 -6.12
N SER A 14 -28.33 -44.59 -5.27
CA SER A 14 -27.85 -45.30 -4.07
C SER A 14 -27.53 -44.33 -2.93
N SER A 15 -28.34 -44.44 -1.95
CA SER A 15 -28.28 -43.91 -0.57
C SER A 15 -27.19 -44.59 0.25
N GLY A 16 -26.42 -43.81 1.00
CA GLY A 16 -25.47 -44.30 1.99
C GLY A 16 -25.48 -43.39 3.20
N SER A 17 -26.28 -43.74 4.18
CA SER A 17 -26.35 -43.18 5.52
C SER A 17 -25.27 -43.82 6.39
N GLY A 18 -24.45 -43.00 7.09
CA GLY A 18 -23.49 -43.40 8.10
C GLY A 18 -23.49 -42.44 9.27
N SER A 19 -24.30 -42.75 10.26
CA SER A 19 -24.31 -42.12 11.59
C SER A 19 -23.24 -42.70 12.47
N GLY A 20 -22.42 -41.82 13.10
CA GLY A 20 -21.44 -42.17 14.11
C GLY A 20 -21.43 -41.14 15.25
N SER A 21 -22.23 -41.43 16.27
CA SER A 21 -22.25 -40.73 17.54
C SER A 21 -21.13 -41.25 18.45
N GLY A 22 -20.33 -40.34 19.02
CA GLY A 22 -19.34 -40.62 20.04
C GLY A 22 -19.35 -39.54 21.11
N SER A 23 -20.11 -39.75 22.15
CA SER A 23 -20.15 -39.00 23.39
C SER A 23 -19.03 -39.46 24.33
N GLY A 24 -18.25 -38.52 24.85
CA GLY A 24 -17.24 -38.75 25.89
C GLY A 24 -17.22 -37.60 26.88
N SER A 25 -18.03 -37.74 27.92
CA SER A 25 -18.05 -36.89 29.10
C SER A 25 -16.90 -37.28 30.05
N GLY A 26 -16.17 -36.31 30.55
CA GLY A 26 -15.14 -36.46 31.56
C GLY A 26 -14.99 -35.21 32.42
N SER A 27 -15.91 -35.05 33.37
CA SER A 27 -15.83 -34.12 34.49
C SER A 27 -14.86 -34.60 35.55
N ARG A 28 -13.90 -33.74 35.96
CA ARG A 28 -13.38 -33.80 37.35
C ARG A 28 -13.05 -32.39 37.84
N SER A 29 -13.81 -32.01 38.83
CA SER A 29 -13.69 -30.93 39.78
C SER A 29 -12.43 -31.14 40.67
N GLY A 30 -11.71 -30.03 40.92
CA GLY A 30 -10.70 -29.92 41.93
C GLY A 30 -10.62 -28.49 42.45
N SER A 31 -11.34 -28.28 43.55
CA SER A 31 -11.30 -27.08 44.38
C SER A 31 -10.00 -27.09 45.21
N GLY A 32 -9.34 -25.93 45.28
CA GLY A 32 -8.26 -25.66 46.17
C GLY A 32 -8.05 -24.19 46.35
N SER A 33 -8.75 -23.62 47.31
CA SER A 33 -8.52 -22.28 47.86
C SER A 33 -7.32 -22.34 48.81
N GLU A 34 -6.35 -21.43 48.64
CA GLU A 34 -5.65 -20.86 49.79
C GLU A 34 -5.12 -19.47 49.47
N SER A 35 -5.51 -18.57 50.32
CA SER A 35 -5.11 -17.18 50.48
C SER A 35 -3.69 -17.09 51.08
N GLY A 36 -2.86 -16.22 50.52
CA GLY A 36 -1.57 -15.86 51.10
C GLY A 36 -1.16 -14.49 50.58
N SER A 37 -1.55 -13.47 51.30
CA SER A 37 -0.98 -12.13 51.23
C SER A 37 0.41 -12.16 51.85
N ASP A 38 1.44 -11.71 51.17
CA ASP A 38 2.56 -11.02 51.79
C ASP A 38 3.27 -10.14 50.78
N SER A 39 3.17 -8.87 51.09
CA SER A 39 3.99 -7.78 50.63
C SER A 39 5.38 -7.87 51.24
N GLU A 40 6.43 -7.83 50.44
CA GLU A 40 7.69 -7.23 50.88
C GLU A 40 8.51 -6.74 49.68
N GLY A 41 8.79 -5.47 49.71
CA GLY A 41 9.75 -4.74 48.92
C GLY A 41 11.19 -5.17 49.30
N GLY A 42 12.00 -5.27 48.29
CA GLY A 42 13.42 -5.52 48.40
C GLY A 42 14.23 -4.64 47.47
N GLY A 43 14.44 -3.38 47.86
CA GLY A 43 15.50 -2.57 47.28
C GLY A 43 16.88 -2.99 47.81
N PRO A 44 17.97 -2.69 47.10
CA PRO A 44 19.30 -3.15 47.41
C PRO A 44 19.80 -2.59 48.76
N ARG A 45 20.25 -3.48 49.62
CA ARG A 45 20.78 -3.14 50.94
C ARG A 45 22.17 -2.51 50.82
N LEU A 46 22.25 -1.28 51.26
CA LEU A 46 23.49 -0.56 51.47
C LEU A 46 24.23 -1.18 52.70
N PHE A 47 25.49 -1.53 52.52
CA PHE A 47 26.35 -2.03 53.59
C PHE A 47 26.57 -0.96 54.67
N LYS A 48 26.23 -1.31 55.90
CA LYS A 48 26.50 -0.52 57.07
C LYS A 48 27.72 -1.11 57.75
N GLY A 49 28.86 -0.48 57.51
CA GLY A 49 30.09 -0.75 58.30
C GLY A 49 30.40 0.47 59.10
N GLY A 50 30.40 0.30 60.43
CA GLY A 50 30.84 1.34 61.38
C GLY A 50 32.36 1.30 61.53
N GLY A 51 32.94 2.47 61.78
CA GLY A 51 34.36 2.63 62.14
C GLY A 51 34.75 4.09 62.12
N ASP A 52 35.07 4.58 63.29
CA ASP A 52 35.55 5.92 63.63
C ASP A 52 36.78 6.35 62.84
N GLY A 53 36.89 7.64 62.47
CA GLY A 53 38.17 8.18 62.04
C GLY A 53 38.07 9.47 61.22
N LEU A 54 38.46 10.57 61.78
CA LEU A 54 38.67 11.88 61.21
C LEU A 54 39.31 11.88 59.82
N GLY A 55 38.71 12.60 58.91
CA GLY A 55 39.33 12.91 57.62
C GLY A 55 38.32 13.71 56.81
N GLY A 56 38.53 15.05 56.65
CA GLY A 56 37.69 15.91 55.85
C GLY A 56 37.64 15.39 54.41
N VAL A 57 36.48 14.91 54.02
CA VAL A 57 36.19 14.62 52.60
C VAL A 57 35.85 15.96 52.00
N VAL A 58 36.78 16.50 51.20
CA VAL A 58 36.50 17.53 50.20
C VAL A 58 35.45 16.89 49.26
N ALA A 59 34.26 17.47 49.25
CA ALA A 59 33.28 17.12 48.23
C ALA A 59 33.97 17.31 46.88
N PRO A 60 33.87 16.33 45.97
CA PRO A 60 34.32 16.57 44.60
C PRO A 60 33.50 17.77 44.09
N GLU A 61 34.20 18.80 43.64
CA GLU A 61 33.59 19.86 42.84
C GLU A 61 32.80 19.13 41.74
N LEU A 62 31.47 19.28 41.76
CA LEU A 62 30.62 18.91 40.66
C LEU A 62 31.16 19.63 39.45
N ASP A 63 31.60 18.86 38.49
CA ASP A 63 32.09 19.35 37.20
C ASP A 63 30.91 20.08 36.55
N GLU A 64 30.97 21.41 36.50
CA GLU A 64 29.96 22.30 35.90
C GLU A 64 29.74 21.98 34.41
N TYR A 65 30.52 21.04 33.87
CA TYR A 65 30.46 20.58 32.47
C TYR A 65 29.52 19.40 32.24
N LEU A 66 28.92 18.80 33.27
CA LEU A 66 28.07 17.62 33.16
C LEU A 66 26.57 17.86 33.38
N ASP A 67 26.13 19.07 33.72
CA ASP A 67 24.74 19.37 34.06
C ASP A 67 24.10 20.52 33.25
N GLY A 68 24.66 20.86 32.08
CA GLY A 68 23.91 21.65 31.10
C GLY A 68 23.00 20.70 30.30
N PRO A 69 21.71 21.03 30.05
CA PRO A 69 21.02 20.34 28.96
C PRO A 69 21.81 20.58 27.69
N ASP A 70 22.40 19.52 27.16
CA ASP A 70 23.16 19.60 25.93
C ASP A 70 22.28 20.28 24.88
N SER A 71 22.72 21.42 24.40
CA SER A 71 22.03 22.17 23.35
C SER A 71 21.95 21.37 22.07
N ASP A 72 22.79 20.34 21.91
CA ASP A 72 22.80 19.42 20.78
C ASP A 72 21.55 18.53 20.74
N ASP A 73 21.06 18.02 21.89
CA ASP A 73 19.84 17.20 21.95
C ASP A 73 18.59 17.96 21.47
N SER A 74 18.56 19.28 21.65
CA SER A 74 17.43 20.10 21.22
C SER A 74 17.46 20.42 19.73
N GLU A 75 18.63 20.48 19.11
CA GLU A 75 18.78 20.69 17.68
C GLU A 75 18.47 19.38 16.94
N GLU A 76 18.99 18.23 17.40
CA GLU A 76 18.67 16.92 16.85
C GLU A 76 17.17 16.59 16.96
N ALA A 77 16.53 16.90 18.11
CA ALA A 77 15.09 16.72 18.28
C ALA A 77 14.26 17.62 17.35
N ASN A 78 14.76 18.81 17.00
CA ASN A 78 14.08 19.72 16.09
C ASN A 78 14.25 19.33 14.62
N ASP A 79 15.35 18.67 14.27
CA ASP A 79 15.62 18.14 12.92
C ASP A 79 14.79 16.88 12.61
N MET A 80 14.30 16.19 13.65
CA MET A 80 13.40 15.03 13.54
C MET A 80 11.92 15.41 13.42
N LEU A 81 11.58 16.70 13.49
CA LEU A 81 10.19 17.16 13.40
C LEU A 81 9.83 17.57 11.98
N LEU A 82 8.90 16.84 11.36
CA LEU A 82 8.27 17.25 10.11
C LEU A 82 7.40 18.49 10.34
N ARG A 83 7.57 19.52 9.53
CA ARG A 83 6.82 20.77 9.59
C ARG A 83 5.70 20.76 8.57
N GLU A 84 4.61 21.46 8.82
CA GLU A 84 3.49 21.61 7.86
C GLU A 84 3.91 22.23 6.50
N SER A 85 5.05 22.95 6.48
CA SER A 85 5.60 23.57 5.28
C SER A 85 6.44 22.59 4.43
N ASP A 86 6.85 21.47 5.01
CA ASP A 86 7.75 20.53 4.38
C ASP A 86 7.00 19.67 3.37
N ARG A 87 7.64 19.38 2.26
CA ARG A 87 7.10 18.47 1.26
C ARG A 87 7.76 17.12 1.43
N LEU A 88 6.97 16.13 1.77
CA LEU A 88 7.43 14.76 1.90
C LEU A 88 7.37 14.06 0.54
N VAL A 89 8.46 13.39 0.17
CA VAL A 89 8.54 12.53 -0.99
C VAL A 89 8.93 11.13 -0.52
N LEU A 90 8.10 10.16 -0.80
CA LEU A 90 8.36 8.75 -0.49
C LEU A 90 9.05 8.09 -1.67
N ALA A 91 10.17 7.44 -1.41
CA ALA A 91 10.97 6.76 -2.42
C ALA A 91 11.40 5.37 -1.97
N CYS A 92 11.16 4.37 -2.82
CA CYS A 92 11.69 3.04 -2.57
C CYS A 92 13.10 2.93 -3.16
N LYS A 93 14.02 2.41 -2.36
CA LYS A 93 15.41 2.18 -2.74
C LYS A 93 15.79 0.73 -2.51
N ASN A 94 16.60 0.21 -3.41
CA ASN A 94 17.19 -1.11 -3.29
C ASN A 94 18.71 -1.00 -3.32
N ASP A 95 19.36 -1.47 -2.28
CA ASP A 95 20.83 -1.47 -2.14
C ASP A 95 21.37 -2.92 -2.07
N GLY A 96 21.08 -3.68 -3.11
CA GLY A 96 21.58 -5.03 -3.33
C GLY A 96 20.97 -6.09 -2.40
N ASP A 97 21.29 -6.05 -1.12
CA ASP A 97 20.89 -7.07 -0.15
C ASP A 97 19.62 -6.71 0.63
N TYR A 98 19.22 -5.43 0.64
CA TYR A 98 18.03 -4.97 1.35
C TYR A 98 17.33 -3.84 0.58
N SER A 99 16.06 -3.68 0.86
CA SER A 99 15.21 -2.64 0.29
C SER A 99 14.72 -1.72 1.40
N THR A 100 14.65 -0.43 1.10
CA THR A 100 14.15 0.58 2.04
C THR A 100 13.11 1.47 1.39
N LEU A 101 12.20 1.98 2.23
CA LEU A 101 11.34 3.11 1.93
C LEU A 101 11.95 4.34 2.59
N GLU A 102 12.37 5.30 1.79
CA GLU A 102 12.96 6.55 2.26
C GLU A 102 11.90 7.66 2.29
N ALA A 103 11.77 8.34 3.42
CA ALA A 103 11.03 9.57 3.55
C ALA A 103 11.97 10.75 3.33
N VAL A 104 11.87 11.39 2.17
CA VAL A 104 12.71 12.51 1.76
C VAL A 104 11.95 13.80 1.97
N VAL A 105 12.50 14.70 2.77
CA VAL A 105 11.96 16.05 2.97
C VAL A 105 12.55 16.99 1.95
N PHE A 106 11.69 17.77 1.33
CA PHE A 106 12.05 18.87 0.44
C PHE A 106 11.63 20.19 1.05
N GLU A 107 12.60 20.99 1.46
CA GLU A 107 12.41 22.34 1.99
C GLU A 107 12.43 23.35 0.85
N GLU A 108 11.34 24.10 0.68
CA GLU A 108 11.34 25.24 -0.25
C GLU A 108 12.06 26.45 0.40
N ASP A 109 13.06 26.97 -0.27
CA ASP A 109 13.67 28.23 0.18
C ASP A 109 12.72 29.40 -0.05
N VAL A 110 12.07 29.84 1.04
CA VAL A 110 11.14 30.97 1.07
C VAL A 110 11.81 32.28 0.65
N SER A 111 13.16 32.35 0.72
CA SER A 111 13.92 33.55 0.35
C SER A 111 14.13 33.68 -1.15
N GLY A 112 13.92 32.62 -1.94
CA GLY A 112 14.10 32.60 -3.39
C GLY A 112 15.56 32.77 -3.86
N ALA A 113 16.52 32.63 -2.94
CA ALA A 113 17.94 32.88 -3.21
C ALA A 113 18.73 31.59 -3.54
N SER A 114 18.22 30.41 -3.21
CA SER A 114 18.88 29.14 -3.47
C SER A 114 17.91 28.07 -3.97
N SER A 115 18.45 27.00 -4.53
CA SER A 115 17.69 25.77 -4.80
C SER A 115 17.29 25.16 -3.44
N GLY A 116 16.04 24.75 -3.29
CA GLY A 116 15.55 24.07 -2.09
C GLY A 116 16.46 22.93 -1.66
N ASN A 117 16.48 22.65 -0.37
CA ASN A 117 17.25 21.54 0.20
C ASN A 117 16.40 20.27 0.18
N ALA A 118 17.02 19.13 -0.12
CA ALA A 118 16.39 17.82 -0.04
C ALA A 118 17.30 16.87 0.74
N TYR A 119 16.73 16.23 1.75
CA TYR A 119 17.45 15.27 2.58
C TYR A 119 16.56 14.09 2.96
N VAL A 120 17.18 12.94 3.24
CA VAL A 120 16.48 11.78 3.78
C VAL A 120 16.23 12.04 5.27
N HIS A 121 14.98 12.14 5.66
CA HIS A 121 14.58 12.32 7.05
C HIS A 121 14.73 11.00 7.83
N HIS A 122 14.19 9.92 7.29
CA HIS A 122 14.33 8.58 7.83
C HIS A 122 14.15 7.53 6.74
N GLU A 123 14.53 6.30 7.07
CA GLU A 123 14.35 5.15 6.19
C GLU A 123 13.76 3.96 6.96
N MET A 124 12.85 3.24 6.32
CA MET A 124 12.22 2.03 6.84
C MET A 124 12.68 0.83 6.02
N VAL A 125 13.09 -0.25 6.68
CA VAL A 125 13.51 -1.48 5.99
C VAL A 125 12.27 -2.25 5.53
N LEU A 126 12.24 -2.60 4.26
CA LEU A 126 11.17 -3.39 3.66
C LEU A 126 11.54 -4.88 3.67
N PRO A 127 10.55 -5.79 3.89
CA PRO A 127 10.80 -7.23 3.95
C PRO A 127 11.13 -7.84 2.60
N ALA A 128 10.73 -7.18 1.50
CA ALA A 128 10.93 -7.67 0.14
C ALA A 128 11.17 -6.52 -0.85
N PHE A 129 11.53 -6.87 -2.09
CA PHE A 129 11.79 -5.90 -3.14
C PHE A 129 10.52 -5.10 -3.50
N PRO A 130 10.50 -3.76 -3.34
CA PRO A 130 9.35 -2.92 -3.62
C PRO A 130 9.14 -2.76 -5.13
N LEU A 131 7.88 -2.82 -5.54
CA LEU A 131 7.44 -2.69 -6.93
C LEU A 131 6.47 -1.53 -7.13
N ALA A 132 5.69 -1.19 -6.09
CA ALA A 132 4.76 -0.08 -6.09
C ALA A 132 4.76 0.63 -4.75
N VAL A 133 4.54 1.94 -4.78
CA VAL A 133 4.38 2.77 -3.59
C VAL A 133 3.24 3.76 -3.83
N GLU A 134 2.37 3.93 -2.82
CA GLU A 134 1.25 4.85 -2.89
C GLU A 134 1.05 5.54 -1.54
N TRP A 135 0.98 6.87 -1.54
CA TRP A 135 0.71 7.66 -0.35
C TRP A 135 -0.79 7.71 -0.04
N LEU A 136 -1.14 7.67 1.25
CA LEU A 136 -2.50 7.64 1.76
C LEU A 136 -2.64 8.67 2.87
N ASP A 137 -3.73 9.46 2.86
CA ASP A 137 -4.08 10.32 3.99
C ASP A 137 -5.15 9.69 4.91
N PHE A 138 -5.40 8.41 4.76
CA PHE A 138 -6.35 7.64 5.57
C PHE A 138 -5.89 7.58 7.02
N SER A 139 -6.79 7.87 7.95
CA SER A 139 -6.56 7.66 9.38
C SER A 139 -7.57 6.66 9.96
N PRO A 140 -7.10 5.63 10.69
CA PRO A 140 -7.98 4.72 11.42
C PRO A 140 -8.80 5.41 12.52
N GLU A 141 -8.38 6.58 12.99
CA GLU A 141 -9.06 7.34 14.03
C GLU A 141 -10.39 7.98 13.56
N GLY A 142 -10.61 8.05 12.25
CA GLY A 142 -11.87 8.51 11.68
C GLY A 142 -11.73 9.45 10.48
N PRO A 143 -12.84 9.79 9.83
CA PRO A 143 -12.83 10.50 8.54
C PRO A 143 -12.36 11.96 8.62
N SER A 144 -12.27 12.53 9.81
CA SER A 144 -11.80 13.92 10.04
C SER A 144 -10.32 14.00 10.39
N ALA A 145 -9.69 12.88 10.70
CA ALA A 145 -8.27 12.80 10.95
C ALA A 145 -7.53 12.55 9.63
N CYS A 146 -6.34 13.12 9.50
CA CYS A 146 -5.39 12.85 8.42
C CYS A 146 -4.21 12.10 9.02
N ALA A 147 -3.64 11.19 8.27
CA ALA A 147 -2.40 10.50 8.59
C ALA A 147 -1.52 10.47 7.34
N ASN A 148 -0.23 10.31 7.53
CA ASN A 148 0.72 10.12 6.45
C ASN A 148 1.07 8.63 6.35
N LEU A 149 0.19 7.84 5.74
CA LEU A 149 0.46 6.43 5.53
C LEU A 149 1.04 6.18 4.13
N CYS A 150 1.79 5.11 4.02
CA CYS A 150 2.37 4.66 2.76
C CYS A 150 2.08 3.18 2.52
N ALA A 151 1.34 2.87 1.45
CA ALA A 151 1.15 1.49 1.01
C ALA A 151 2.30 1.07 0.09
N VAL A 152 2.86 -0.09 0.33
CA VAL A 152 3.95 -0.68 -0.45
C VAL A 152 3.52 -2.03 -0.99
N GLY A 153 3.62 -2.19 -2.30
CA GLY A 153 3.52 -3.47 -2.99
C GLY A 153 4.91 -4.01 -3.29
N THR A 154 5.13 -5.26 -2.98
CA THR A 154 6.44 -5.91 -3.12
C THR A 154 6.35 -7.16 -4.00
N THR A 155 7.48 -7.87 -4.14
CA THR A 155 7.51 -9.21 -4.75
C THR A 155 6.74 -10.26 -3.94
N GLU A 156 6.37 -9.96 -2.70
CA GLU A 156 5.48 -10.79 -1.89
C GLU A 156 4.01 -10.48 -2.20
N PRO A 157 3.08 -11.45 -1.98
CA PRO A 157 1.67 -11.29 -2.31
C PRO A 157 0.87 -10.49 -1.26
N VAL A 158 1.51 -9.62 -0.52
CA VAL A 158 0.93 -8.81 0.56
C VAL A 158 1.15 -7.33 0.26
N VAL A 159 0.13 -6.51 0.52
CA VAL A 159 0.30 -5.05 0.55
C VAL A 159 0.51 -4.64 1.99
N GLU A 160 1.60 -3.96 2.25
CA GLU A 160 1.96 -3.46 3.57
C GLU A 160 1.77 -1.95 3.62
N VAL A 161 1.21 -1.47 4.73
CA VAL A 161 0.97 -0.04 4.95
C VAL A 161 1.75 0.40 6.18
N PHE A 162 2.62 1.37 5.99
CA PHE A 162 3.49 1.93 7.03
C PHE A 162 3.05 3.35 7.38
N ASP A 163 3.31 3.76 8.63
CA ASP A 163 3.22 5.16 9.03
C ASP A 163 4.49 5.89 8.58
N ALA A 164 4.32 6.87 7.68
CA ALA A 164 5.44 7.66 7.16
C ALA A 164 5.91 8.77 8.12
N ASP A 165 5.20 9.00 9.20
CA ASP A 165 5.58 9.98 10.24
C ASP A 165 6.38 9.32 11.37
N ASP A 166 6.36 7.98 11.49
CA ASP A 166 7.09 7.26 12.53
C ASP A 166 8.47 6.79 12.05
N PRO A 167 9.56 7.47 12.43
CA PRO A 167 10.92 7.08 12.05
C PRO A 167 11.37 5.75 12.69
N ALA A 168 10.64 5.25 13.68
CA ALA A 168 10.93 3.99 14.37
C ALA A 168 10.06 2.81 13.88
N ALA A 169 9.21 3.03 12.87
CA ALA A 169 8.35 2.00 12.33
C ALA A 169 9.17 0.84 11.74
N VAL A 170 9.08 -0.33 12.38
CA VAL A 170 9.74 -1.58 11.94
C VAL A 170 8.72 -2.53 11.34
N GLU A 171 7.48 -2.47 11.80
CA GLU A 171 6.39 -3.33 11.38
C GLU A 171 5.30 -2.48 10.68
N PRO A 172 4.61 -3.03 9.68
CA PRO A 172 3.52 -2.33 9.03
C PRO A 172 2.32 -2.14 9.96
N GLU A 173 1.67 -1.00 9.91
CA GLU A 173 0.40 -0.72 10.60
C GLU A 173 -0.73 -1.62 10.11
N ILE A 174 -0.76 -1.90 8.80
CA ILE A 174 -1.79 -2.73 8.17
C ILE A 174 -1.12 -3.68 7.17
N SER A 175 -1.46 -4.96 7.25
CA SER A 175 -1.07 -5.96 6.25
C SER A 175 -2.31 -6.50 5.55
N LEU A 176 -2.36 -6.37 4.22
CA LEU A 176 -3.51 -6.76 3.41
C LEU A 176 -3.16 -8.04 2.63
N GLU A 177 -3.69 -9.16 3.08
CA GLU A 177 -3.50 -10.48 2.47
C GLU A 177 -4.65 -10.83 1.51
N GLY A 178 -4.34 -11.34 0.32
CA GLY A 178 -5.38 -11.74 -0.64
C GLY A 178 -4.88 -12.03 -2.05
N HIS A 179 -3.78 -11.45 -2.47
CA HIS A 179 -3.10 -11.83 -3.71
C HIS A 179 -2.37 -13.18 -3.57
N SER A 180 -1.99 -13.78 -4.68
CA SER A 180 -1.22 -15.03 -4.71
C SER A 180 0.15 -14.88 -5.38
N ASP A 181 0.48 -13.69 -5.85
CA ASP A 181 1.75 -13.34 -6.48
C ASP A 181 2.06 -11.85 -6.23
N ALA A 182 3.21 -11.39 -6.67
CA ALA A 182 3.74 -10.04 -6.50
C ALA A 182 2.72 -8.92 -6.77
N VAL A 183 2.75 -7.87 -5.97
CA VAL A 183 1.90 -6.67 -6.14
C VAL A 183 2.64 -5.65 -6.98
N LEU A 184 2.13 -5.38 -8.19
CA LEU A 184 2.81 -4.58 -9.21
C LEU A 184 2.35 -3.13 -9.26
N GLY A 185 1.11 -2.85 -8.89
CA GLY A 185 0.54 -1.51 -8.91
C GLY A 185 -0.41 -1.26 -7.75
N LEU A 186 -0.44 -0.04 -7.26
CA LEU A 186 -1.29 0.44 -6.20
C LEU A 186 -1.95 1.75 -6.61
N ALA A 187 -3.17 1.99 -6.16
CA ALA A 187 -3.85 3.26 -6.32
C ALA A 187 -4.79 3.53 -5.14
N TRP A 188 -4.62 4.67 -4.52
CA TRP A 188 -5.48 5.14 -3.45
C TRP A 188 -6.65 5.97 -3.97
N ASN A 189 -7.82 5.84 -3.33
CA ASN A 189 -9.02 6.57 -3.69
C ASN A 189 -9.17 7.83 -2.83
N ALA A 190 -8.87 8.99 -3.40
CA ALA A 190 -8.92 10.26 -2.69
C ALA A 190 -10.32 10.68 -2.20
N GLU A 191 -11.40 10.19 -2.83
CA GLU A 191 -12.78 10.47 -2.42
C GLU A 191 -13.26 9.51 -1.31
N TYR A 192 -12.95 8.22 -1.46
CA TYR A 192 -13.20 7.18 -0.44
C TYR A 192 -11.87 6.81 0.20
N ARG A 193 -11.42 7.64 1.14
CA ARG A 193 -10.08 7.60 1.75
C ARG A 193 -9.69 6.25 2.36
N ASN A 194 -10.68 5.45 2.75
CA ASN A 194 -10.47 4.08 3.23
C ASN A 194 -10.32 3.03 2.13
N VAL A 195 -10.33 3.42 0.84
CA VAL A 195 -10.30 2.49 -0.29
C VAL A 195 -8.98 2.54 -1.02
N LEU A 196 -8.34 1.38 -1.12
CA LEU A 196 -7.12 1.14 -1.91
C LEU A 196 -7.43 0.10 -2.99
N ALA A 197 -6.84 0.24 -4.16
CA ALA A 197 -6.83 -0.78 -5.21
C ALA A 197 -5.42 -1.31 -5.41
N SER A 198 -5.28 -2.60 -5.71
CA SER A 198 -4.02 -3.24 -6.04
C SER A 198 -4.12 -4.08 -7.31
N ALA A 199 -3.04 -4.09 -8.07
CA ALA A 199 -2.83 -4.92 -9.25
C ALA A 199 -1.71 -5.92 -8.99
N SER A 200 -1.84 -7.14 -9.47
CA SER A 200 -0.87 -8.19 -9.18
C SER A 200 -0.48 -9.02 -10.40
N ALA A 201 0.68 -9.64 -10.28
CA ALA A 201 1.18 -10.66 -11.20
C ALA A 201 0.29 -11.91 -11.26
N ASP A 202 -0.60 -12.10 -10.27
CA ASP A 202 -1.61 -13.17 -10.30
C ASP A 202 -2.76 -12.93 -11.31
N GLY A 203 -2.74 -11.79 -12.01
CA GLY A 203 -3.75 -11.43 -13.01
C GLY A 203 -5.01 -10.81 -12.43
N HIS A 204 -5.07 -10.59 -11.13
CA HIS A 204 -6.22 -10.05 -10.44
C HIS A 204 -6.05 -8.59 -10.03
N VAL A 205 -7.18 -7.93 -9.86
CA VAL A 205 -7.28 -6.62 -9.22
C VAL A 205 -8.11 -6.77 -7.96
N LEU A 206 -7.59 -6.32 -6.84
CA LEU A 206 -8.30 -6.30 -5.56
C LEU A 206 -8.60 -4.86 -5.14
N VAL A 207 -9.73 -4.70 -4.46
CA VAL A 207 -10.11 -3.44 -3.82
C VAL A 207 -10.28 -3.72 -2.34
N TRP A 208 -9.61 -2.93 -1.54
CA TRP A 208 -9.47 -3.08 -0.10
C TRP A 208 -10.22 -2.00 0.65
N ASP A 209 -10.73 -2.34 1.81
CA ASP A 209 -11.16 -1.37 2.83
C ASP A 209 -10.11 -1.38 3.94
N LEU A 210 -9.33 -0.31 4.03
CA LEU A 210 -8.26 -0.15 4.99
C LEU A 210 -8.75 -0.20 6.44
N GLY A 211 -9.98 0.31 6.70
CA GLY A 211 -10.57 0.26 8.03
C GLY A 211 -11.00 -1.14 8.47
N ARG A 212 -11.19 -2.06 7.51
CA ARG A 212 -11.53 -3.47 7.77
C ARG A 212 -10.35 -4.41 7.67
N GLY A 213 -9.26 -3.95 7.06
CA GLY A 213 -8.07 -4.77 6.81
C GLY A 213 -8.31 -5.94 5.85
N GLY A 214 -9.23 -5.80 4.89
CA GLY A 214 -9.56 -6.90 4.00
C GLY A 214 -10.16 -6.50 2.65
N PRO A 215 -10.17 -7.41 1.65
CA PRO A 215 -10.69 -7.13 0.32
C PRO A 215 -12.22 -7.00 0.34
N THR A 216 -12.72 -5.94 -0.29
CA THR A 216 -14.15 -5.69 -0.52
C THR A 216 -14.62 -6.17 -1.88
N ALA A 217 -13.72 -6.21 -2.85
CA ALA A 217 -14.00 -6.73 -4.18
C ALA A 217 -12.75 -7.42 -4.76
N ARG A 218 -12.98 -8.47 -5.54
CA ARG A 218 -11.95 -9.21 -6.28
C ARG A 218 -12.38 -9.37 -7.73
N PHE A 219 -11.51 -8.96 -8.64
CA PHE A 219 -11.75 -9.04 -10.09
C PHE A 219 -10.75 -10.00 -10.71
N GLU A 220 -11.22 -11.20 -11.09
CA GLU A 220 -10.40 -12.27 -11.62
C GLU A 220 -10.42 -12.32 -13.17
N ASP A 221 -11.45 -11.74 -13.79
CA ASP A 221 -11.71 -11.85 -15.23
C ASP A 221 -11.44 -10.55 -16.01
N LEU A 222 -10.75 -9.58 -15.42
CA LEU A 222 -10.47 -8.31 -16.11
C LEU A 222 -9.36 -8.48 -17.15
N HIS A 223 -8.32 -9.21 -16.80
CA HIS A 223 -7.14 -9.46 -17.62
C HIS A 223 -6.85 -10.96 -17.76
N ALA A 224 -6.17 -11.33 -18.84
CA ALA A 224 -5.78 -12.73 -19.10
C ALA A 224 -4.31 -13.01 -18.73
N ASP A 225 -3.60 -12.00 -18.26
CA ASP A 225 -2.20 -12.04 -17.84
C ASP A 225 -2.01 -11.06 -16.69
N LYS A 226 -0.79 -10.88 -16.20
CA LYS A 226 -0.42 -9.96 -15.12
C LYS A 226 -1.05 -8.59 -15.29
N VAL A 227 -1.55 -8.03 -14.21
CA VAL A 227 -2.03 -6.66 -14.16
C VAL A 227 -0.90 -5.79 -13.61
N GLN A 228 -0.41 -4.87 -14.45
CA GLN A 228 0.78 -4.10 -14.12
C GLN A 228 0.46 -2.84 -13.33
N ASP A 229 -0.67 -2.18 -13.65
CA ASP A 229 -0.97 -0.90 -13.05
C ASP A 229 -2.48 -0.65 -12.96
N VAL A 230 -2.89 0.17 -11.98
CA VAL A 230 -4.27 0.58 -11.72
C VAL A 230 -4.35 2.06 -11.39
N ALA A 231 -5.47 2.70 -11.71
CA ALA A 231 -5.69 4.12 -11.40
C ALA A 231 -7.18 4.42 -11.17
N TRP A 232 -7.51 5.17 -10.11
CA TRP A 232 -8.86 5.67 -9.86
C TRP A 232 -9.20 6.89 -10.70
N CYS A 233 -10.43 6.97 -11.16
CA CYS A 233 -10.94 8.16 -11.85
C CYS A 233 -11.27 9.26 -10.84
N SER A 234 -10.54 10.37 -10.85
CA SER A 234 -10.75 11.49 -9.94
C SER A 234 -12.14 12.13 -10.02
N GLY A 235 -12.81 12.08 -11.18
CA GLY A 235 -14.17 12.58 -11.32
C GLY A 235 -15.28 11.56 -11.04
N GLN A 236 -14.93 10.27 -10.91
CA GLN A 236 -15.86 9.17 -10.68
C GLN A 236 -15.17 8.10 -9.79
N PRO A 237 -15.26 8.24 -8.46
CA PRO A 237 -14.45 7.45 -7.51
C PRO A 237 -14.80 5.95 -7.48
N HIS A 238 -15.82 5.53 -8.17
CA HIS A 238 -16.20 4.12 -8.34
C HIS A 238 -15.69 3.51 -9.66
N ILE A 239 -14.99 4.30 -10.48
CA ILE A 239 -14.42 3.83 -11.75
C ILE A 239 -12.93 3.60 -11.59
N LEU A 240 -12.51 2.40 -11.89
CA LEU A 240 -11.12 1.95 -11.85
C LEU A 240 -10.63 1.65 -13.26
N LEU A 241 -9.43 2.10 -13.57
CA LEU A 241 -8.68 1.78 -14.77
C LEU A 241 -7.63 0.74 -14.41
N SER A 242 -7.45 -0.27 -15.24
CA SER A 242 -6.40 -1.28 -15.09
C SER A 242 -5.71 -1.57 -16.40
N GLY A 243 -4.40 -1.80 -16.35
CA GLY A 243 -3.57 -2.15 -17.50
C GLY A 243 -2.78 -3.43 -17.25
N GLY A 244 -2.68 -4.31 -18.25
CA GLY A 244 -1.99 -5.58 -18.06
C GLY A 244 -1.17 -6.04 -19.27
N PHE A 245 -0.42 -7.11 -19.06
CA PHE A 245 0.44 -7.75 -20.05
C PHE A 245 -0.36 -8.53 -21.11
N ASP A 246 -1.67 -8.64 -20.93
CA ASP A 246 -2.59 -9.09 -21.99
C ASP A 246 -2.81 -8.04 -23.11
N GLN A 247 -2.02 -6.95 -23.07
CA GLN A 247 -2.04 -5.83 -24.03
C GLN A 247 -3.34 -5.05 -24.04
N ARG A 248 -4.04 -5.05 -22.89
CA ARG A 248 -5.33 -4.36 -22.74
C ARG A 248 -5.32 -3.38 -21.60
N VAL A 249 -6.19 -2.42 -21.77
CA VAL A 249 -6.63 -1.52 -20.70
C VAL A 249 -8.11 -1.74 -20.48
N THR A 250 -8.52 -1.87 -19.24
CA THR A 250 -9.91 -2.12 -18.85
C THR A 250 -10.39 -1.00 -17.91
N VAL A 251 -11.57 -0.45 -18.19
CA VAL A 251 -12.28 0.46 -17.29
C VAL A 251 -13.40 -0.33 -16.61
N THR A 252 -13.43 -0.33 -15.30
CA THR A 252 -14.36 -1.14 -14.51
C THR A 252 -15.14 -0.27 -13.54
N ASP A 253 -16.47 -0.47 -13.43
CA ASP A 253 -17.27 0.06 -12.32
C ASP A 253 -17.19 -0.95 -11.16
N VAL A 254 -16.52 -0.56 -10.10
CA VAL A 254 -16.25 -1.40 -8.92
C VAL A 254 -17.53 -1.81 -8.19
N ARG A 255 -18.58 -0.98 -8.22
CA ARG A 255 -19.86 -1.27 -7.56
C ARG A 255 -20.64 -2.39 -8.23
N SER A 256 -20.61 -2.43 -9.55
CA SER A 256 -21.32 -3.44 -10.34
C SER A 256 -20.44 -4.63 -10.71
N GLY A 257 -19.14 -4.51 -10.58
CA GLY A 257 -18.15 -5.48 -11.05
C GLY A 257 -18.05 -5.57 -12.57
N ALA A 258 -18.69 -4.65 -13.31
CA ALA A 258 -18.77 -4.70 -14.74
C ALA A 258 -17.59 -3.99 -15.41
N ALA A 259 -16.94 -4.64 -16.34
CA ALA A 259 -16.02 -4.00 -17.27
C ALA A 259 -16.82 -3.15 -18.27
N LEU A 260 -16.70 -1.83 -18.15
CA LEU A 260 -17.40 -0.86 -19.01
C LEU A 260 -16.73 -0.75 -20.38
N VAL A 261 -15.40 -0.72 -20.38
CA VAL A 261 -14.58 -0.51 -21.57
C VAL A 261 -13.40 -1.46 -21.57
N ARG A 262 -13.08 -2.07 -22.70
CA ARG A 262 -11.85 -2.83 -22.91
C ARG A 262 -11.17 -2.35 -24.19
N CYS A 263 -9.98 -1.79 -24.08
CA CYS A 263 -9.17 -1.29 -25.18
C CYS A 263 -7.95 -2.18 -25.39
N ARG A 264 -7.57 -2.37 -26.66
CA ARG A 264 -6.31 -3.02 -26.99
C ARG A 264 -5.24 -1.98 -27.29
N VAL A 265 -4.13 -2.05 -26.58
CA VAL A 265 -2.96 -1.19 -26.78
C VAL A 265 -2.04 -1.77 -27.87
N GLY A 266 -1.81 -3.08 -27.83
CA GLY A 266 -1.04 -3.80 -28.85
C GLY A 266 0.40 -4.13 -28.49
N ALA A 267 0.81 -3.74 -27.27
CA ALA A 267 2.00 -4.15 -26.56
C ALA A 267 1.65 -4.24 -25.10
N ASP A 268 2.48 -4.84 -24.27
CA ASP A 268 2.28 -4.99 -22.84
C ASP A 268 2.18 -3.62 -22.19
N VAL A 269 1.18 -3.43 -21.33
CA VAL A 269 0.91 -2.14 -20.71
C VAL A 269 1.75 -2.01 -19.46
N GLU A 270 2.50 -0.92 -19.38
CA GLU A 270 3.42 -0.62 -18.26
C GLU A 270 2.80 0.33 -17.24
N CYS A 271 2.10 1.37 -17.70
CA CYS A 271 1.46 2.31 -16.79
C CYS A 271 0.16 2.84 -17.39
N VAL A 272 -0.81 3.15 -16.53
CA VAL A 272 -2.10 3.74 -16.91
C VAL A 272 -2.41 4.95 -16.05
N THR A 273 -3.01 5.98 -16.64
CA THR A 273 -3.41 7.17 -15.89
C THR A 273 -4.64 7.84 -16.53
N TRP A 274 -5.44 8.50 -15.69
CA TRP A 274 -6.55 9.32 -16.16
C TRP A 274 -6.09 10.71 -16.56
N ASP A 275 -6.77 11.28 -17.57
CA ASP A 275 -6.58 12.67 -17.94
C ASP A 275 -7.27 13.58 -16.91
N PRO A 276 -6.53 14.38 -16.13
CA PRO A 276 -7.11 15.26 -15.12
C PRO A 276 -7.98 16.36 -15.71
N SER A 277 -7.86 16.65 -17.01
CA SER A 277 -8.66 17.65 -17.70
C SER A 277 -10.03 17.15 -18.16
N GLY A 278 -10.28 15.83 -18.12
CA GLY A 278 -11.53 15.24 -18.58
C GLY A 278 -11.85 13.88 -17.96
N ALA A 279 -13.07 13.76 -17.40
CA ALA A 279 -13.54 12.57 -16.69
C ALA A 279 -13.64 11.26 -17.52
N HIS A 280 -13.25 11.29 -18.80
CA HIS A 280 -13.40 10.13 -19.71
C HIS A 280 -12.15 9.82 -20.52
N GLY A 281 -11.13 10.67 -20.46
CA GLY A 281 -9.85 10.48 -21.12
C GLY A 281 -8.90 9.67 -20.26
N PHE A 282 -8.16 8.74 -20.86
CA PHE A 282 -7.10 8.01 -20.18
C PHE A 282 -5.95 7.68 -21.11
N LEU A 283 -4.79 7.50 -20.53
CA LEU A 283 -3.57 7.15 -21.23
C LEU A 283 -3.06 5.78 -20.79
N ALA A 284 -2.35 5.16 -21.70
CA ALA A 284 -1.59 3.95 -21.41
C ALA A 284 -0.22 4.04 -22.07
N SER A 285 0.81 3.75 -21.32
CA SER A 285 2.17 3.51 -21.84
C SER A 285 2.42 2.01 -22.00
N ALA A 286 3.36 1.67 -22.86
CA ALA A 286 3.60 0.29 -23.23
C ALA A 286 5.10 -0.05 -23.38
N GLU A 287 5.41 -1.36 -23.33
CA GLU A 287 6.76 -1.92 -23.47
C GLU A 287 7.45 -1.49 -24.78
N ASP A 288 6.69 -1.28 -25.86
CA ASP A 288 7.25 -0.83 -27.15
C ASP A 288 7.66 0.66 -27.18
N GLY A 289 7.51 1.34 -26.04
CA GLY A 289 7.81 2.77 -25.86
C GLY A 289 6.73 3.69 -26.41
N SER A 290 5.54 3.17 -26.71
CA SER A 290 4.42 3.97 -27.17
C SER A 290 3.54 4.41 -26.00
N VAL A 291 2.94 5.60 -26.17
CA VAL A 291 1.88 6.14 -25.34
C VAL A 291 0.63 6.32 -26.19
N ALA A 292 -0.50 5.82 -25.70
CA ALA A 292 -1.78 5.90 -26.39
C ALA A 292 -2.83 6.59 -25.54
N TYR A 293 -3.58 7.51 -26.12
CA TYR A 293 -4.69 8.21 -25.49
C TYR A 293 -6.03 7.66 -25.99
N PHE A 294 -6.91 7.38 -25.05
CA PHE A 294 -8.26 6.86 -25.32
C PHE A 294 -9.32 7.82 -24.75
N ASP A 295 -10.47 7.86 -25.42
CA ASP A 295 -11.67 8.56 -24.92
C ASP A 295 -12.75 7.51 -24.65
N GLY A 296 -13.06 7.26 -23.36
CA GLY A 296 -14.03 6.26 -22.93
C GLY A 296 -15.41 6.39 -23.55
N ARG A 297 -15.83 7.62 -23.90
CA ARG A 297 -17.13 7.87 -24.58
C ARG A 297 -17.17 7.34 -25.99
N LYS A 298 -16.03 7.24 -26.67
CA LYS A 298 -15.93 6.73 -28.05
C LYS A 298 -15.90 5.22 -28.13
N VAL A 299 -15.85 4.56 -26.98
CA VAL A 299 -15.73 3.11 -26.84
C VAL A 299 -17.07 2.42 -26.60
N GLU A 300 -18.18 3.18 -26.58
CA GLU A 300 -19.51 2.65 -26.33
C GLU A 300 -19.92 1.55 -27.33
N GLY A 301 -20.17 0.35 -26.81
CA GLY A 301 -20.71 -0.81 -27.50
C GLY A 301 -19.87 -2.06 -27.28
N ALA A 302 -20.44 -3.04 -26.56
CA ALA A 302 -19.87 -4.35 -26.35
C ALA A 302 -19.37 -4.96 -27.70
N GLY A 303 -18.06 -5.16 -27.81
CA GLY A 303 -17.43 -5.82 -28.97
C GLY A 303 -16.79 -4.91 -30.01
N LYS A 304 -16.87 -3.57 -29.92
CA LYS A 304 -16.10 -2.70 -30.81
C LYS A 304 -14.67 -2.57 -30.28
N LYS A 305 -13.69 -2.83 -31.14
CA LYS A 305 -12.27 -2.59 -30.87
C LYS A 305 -12.08 -1.08 -30.69
N ALA A 306 -11.93 -0.63 -29.47
CA ALA A 306 -11.57 0.76 -29.18
C ALA A 306 -10.22 1.05 -29.82
N LYS A 307 -10.19 2.15 -30.59
CA LYS A 307 -8.95 2.66 -31.17
C LYS A 307 -8.51 3.87 -30.37
N PRO A 308 -7.21 4.04 -30.14
CA PRO A 308 -6.72 5.25 -29.52
C PRO A 308 -7.09 6.48 -30.36
N VAL A 309 -7.36 7.59 -29.69
CA VAL A 309 -7.56 8.90 -30.33
C VAL A 309 -6.27 9.35 -31.01
N TRP A 310 -5.15 9.11 -30.29
CA TRP A 310 -3.81 9.26 -30.82
C TRP A 310 -2.87 8.25 -30.17
N ARG A 311 -1.76 7.98 -30.83
CA ARG A 311 -0.66 7.15 -30.33
C ARG A 311 0.66 7.79 -30.76
N VAL A 312 1.59 7.90 -29.84
CA VAL A 312 2.94 8.43 -30.05
C VAL A 312 3.94 7.42 -29.56
N ARG A 313 5.04 7.26 -30.26
CA ARG A 313 6.19 6.52 -29.76
C ARG A 313 7.10 7.50 -29.03
N ALA A 314 7.00 7.54 -27.71
CA ALA A 314 7.75 8.45 -26.84
C ALA A 314 9.19 7.97 -26.64
N HIS A 315 9.40 6.66 -26.51
CA HIS A 315 10.69 6.05 -26.22
C HIS A 315 11.03 4.94 -27.19
N ARG A 316 12.32 4.57 -27.22
CA ARG A 316 12.83 3.42 -28.02
C ARG A 316 12.70 2.10 -27.26
N LYS A 317 12.62 2.16 -25.92
CA LYS A 317 12.40 1.06 -24.99
C LYS A 317 11.06 1.26 -24.27
N ALA A 318 10.73 0.40 -23.33
CA ALA A 318 9.53 0.52 -22.51
C ALA A 318 9.37 1.93 -21.92
N ALA A 319 8.14 2.41 -21.92
CA ALA A 319 7.72 3.62 -21.22
C ALA A 319 7.05 3.18 -19.92
N THR A 320 7.84 3.11 -18.84
CA THR A 320 7.45 2.47 -17.58
C THR A 320 6.67 3.37 -16.64
N GLY A 321 6.71 4.68 -16.85
CA GLY A 321 5.98 5.65 -16.02
C GLY A 321 5.27 6.69 -16.87
N LEU A 322 4.18 7.24 -16.34
CA LEU A 322 3.35 8.25 -16.97
C LEU A 322 2.81 9.19 -15.90
N ALA A 323 3.14 10.46 -15.99
CA ALA A 323 2.61 11.49 -15.11
C ALA A 323 2.00 12.64 -15.92
N LEU A 324 0.84 13.13 -15.47
CA LEU A 324 0.17 14.27 -16.05
C LEU A 324 0.10 15.40 -15.04
N ALA A 325 0.47 16.60 -15.47
CA ALA A 325 0.39 17.78 -14.62
C ALA A 325 -1.07 18.25 -14.49
N ALA A 326 -1.64 18.17 -13.30
CA ALA A 326 -3.02 18.59 -13.04
C ALA A 326 -3.25 20.09 -13.29
N GLY A 327 -2.20 20.93 -13.05
CA GLY A 327 -2.28 22.39 -13.23
C GLY A 327 -1.99 22.88 -14.64
N VAL A 328 -1.46 22.05 -15.54
CA VAL A 328 -1.06 22.43 -16.90
C VAL A 328 -1.61 21.42 -17.89
N PRO A 329 -2.77 21.69 -18.51
CA PRO A 329 -3.39 20.77 -19.46
C PRO A 329 -2.44 20.39 -20.60
N GLY A 330 -2.28 19.09 -20.84
CA GLY A 330 -1.43 18.55 -21.91
C GLY A 330 0.07 18.45 -21.57
N LEU A 331 0.50 18.83 -20.37
CA LEU A 331 1.86 18.56 -19.91
C LEU A 331 1.94 17.13 -19.36
N MET A 332 2.82 16.34 -19.99
CA MET A 332 3.04 14.91 -19.67
C MET A 332 4.54 14.66 -19.51
N ALA A 333 4.90 13.88 -18.52
CA ALA A 333 6.24 13.37 -18.27
C ALA A 333 6.26 11.83 -18.33
#